data_e15884141f4fb118da5fdea7f7aa12ec
#
_entry.id   e15884141f4fb118da5fdea7f7aa12ec
#
_cell.length_a   1.000
_cell.length_b   1.000
_cell.length_c   1.000
_cell.angle_alpha   90.00
_cell.angle_beta   90.00
_cell.angle_gamma   90.00
#
_symmetry.space_group_name_H-M   'P 1'
#
loop_
_entity.id
_entity.type
_entity.pdbx_description
1 polymer ?
#
loop_
_entity_poly.entity_id
_entity_poly.type
_entity_poly.pdbx_seq_one_letter_code
_entity_poly.pdbx_strand_id
1 'polypeptide(L)'
;MKKTLALSVLLILSACTKKESFSPDDSGEAQIANRVSIFESKGSQQQWLLTAQAVDFADLTNATLKNPILLLKQNGQDSARISGDTGTFNYEKKRVTIEGNAQINAITEQTLITAPRFFYDIEPDRAWSNQKTIITRGSAKTIARGGIETDSKLTKIELKQQTTRLPQEVRELKTHL
;
A
#
# COMPACT_ATOMS: atom_id res chain seq x y z
N MET A 1 -24.64 65.81 -47.83
CA MET A 1 -23.74 65.19 -48.79
C MET A 1 -22.46 64.78 -48.09
N LYS A 2 -22.18 63.52 -47.90
CA LYS A 2 -20.90 62.82 -47.94
C LYS A 2 -21.14 61.42 -47.31
N LYS A 3 -21.15 60.44 -48.15
CA LYS A 3 -21.26 59.01 -47.81
C LYS A 3 -19.87 58.56 -47.34
N THR A 4 -19.78 58.00 -46.15
CA THR A 4 -18.62 57.26 -45.68
C THR A 4 -18.93 55.79 -45.62
N LEU A 5 -18.25 55.06 -46.51
CA LEU A 5 -18.32 53.61 -46.68
C LEU A 5 -17.49 52.99 -45.53
N ALA A 6 -18.14 52.25 -44.63
CA ALA A 6 -17.46 51.48 -43.62
C ALA A 6 -17.19 50.05 -44.16
N LEU A 7 -15.94 49.75 -44.44
CA LEU A 7 -15.47 48.44 -44.91
C LEU A 7 -15.29 47.53 -43.66
N SER A 8 -16.24 46.64 -43.45
CA SER A 8 -16.14 45.59 -42.43
C SER A 8 -15.24 44.46 -42.92
N VAL A 9 -14.05 44.34 -42.33
CA VAL A 9 -13.16 43.19 -42.54
C VAL A 9 -13.60 42.08 -41.62
N LEU A 10 -14.17 41.06 -42.18
CA LEU A 10 -14.57 39.82 -41.47
C LEU A 10 -13.35 38.89 -41.38
N LEU A 11 -12.68 38.86 -40.18
CA LEU A 11 -11.62 37.92 -39.86
C LEU A 11 -12.23 36.56 -39.56
N ILE A 12 -12.13 35.62 -40.46
CA ILE A 12 -12.48 34.22 -40.27
C ILE A 12 -11.30 33.55 -39.60
N LEU A 13 -11.38 33.34 -38.28
CA LEU A 13 -10.49 32.50 -37.52
C LEU A 13 -10.84 31.03 -37.81
N SER A 14 -10.10 30.41 -38.70
CA SER A 14 -10.13 28.97 -38.94
C SER A 14 -9.42 28.28 -37.74
N ALA A 15 -10.17 27.94 -36.69
CA ALA A 15 -9.70 27.04 -35.65
C ALA A 15 -9.62 25.63 -36.26
N CYS A 16 -8.42 25.21 -36.66
CA CYS A 16 -8.12 23.80 -36.92
C CYS A 16 -8.16 23.07 -35.57
N THR A 17 -9.31 22.54 -35.19
CA THR A 17 -9.38 21.50 -34.18
C THR A 17 -8.86 20.21 -34.82
N LYS A 18 -7.59 19.87 -34.57
CA LYS A 18 -7.07 18.53 -34.77
C LYS A 18 -7.88 17.62 -33.84
N LYS A 19 -8.84 16.93 -34.43
CA LYS A 19 -9.50 15.80 -33.79
C LYS A 19 -8.49 14.67 -33.79
N GLU A 20 -7.76 14.52 -32.69
CA GLU A 20 -7.01 13.30 -32.44
C GLU A 20 -8.05 12.19 -32.31
N SER A 21 -8.17 11.40 -33.35
CA SER A 21 -8.91 10.14 -33.30
C SER A 21 -8.10 9.22 -32.41
N PHE A 22 -8.54 9.08 -31.15
CA PHE A 22 -8.07 8.02 -30.26
C PHE A 22 -8.57 6.71 -30.92
N SER A 23 -7.72 6.06 -31.68
CA SER A 23 -7.88 4.66 -32.00
C SER A 23 -7.52 3.90 -30.75
N PRO A 24 -8.42 3.10 -30.16
CA PRO A 24 -8.00 2.12 -29.18
C PRO A 24 -7.20 1.07 -29.94
N ASP A 25 -5.88 1.23 -29.89
CA ASP A 25 -4.95 0.20 -30.36
C ASP A 25 -5.06 -0.94 -29.34
N ASP A 26 -5.67 -2.05 -29.76
CA ASP A 26 -5.92 -3.26 -28.99
C ASP A 26 -4.63 -4.11 -28.84
N SER A 27 -3.48 -3.45 -28.88
CA SER A 27 -2.22 -4.00 -28.41
C SER A 27 -2.23 -3.85 -26.88
N GLY A 28 -2.35 -4.98 -26.17
CA GLY A 28 -2.29 -5.06 -24.73
C GLY A 28 -0.93 -4.60 -24.18
N GLU A 29 -0.56 -3.36 -24.46
CA GLU A 29 0.59 -2.72 -23.84
C GLU A 29 0.31 -2.52 -22.36
N ALA A 30 1.16 -3.12 -21.55
CA ALA A 30 1.13 -2.95 -20.10
C ALA A 30 1.14 -1.45 -19.76
N GLN A 31 0.05 -0.97 -19.14
CA GLN A 31 -0.04 0.41 -18.68
C GLN A 31 0.78 0.57 -17.40
N ILE A 32 2.04 0.93 -17.55
CA ILE A 32 2.95 1.12 -16.43
C ILE A 32 2.96 2.59 -15.99
N ALA A 33 2.56 2.85 -14.75
CA ALA A 33 2.71 4.15 -14.11
C ALA A 33 3.86 4.12 -13.09
N ASN A 34 4.65 5.20 -13.05
CA ASN A 34 5.76 5.34 -12.09
C ASN A 34 5.36 6.26 -10.94
N ARG A 35 5.82 5.96 -9.72
CA ARG A 35 5.57 6.73 -8.48
C ARG A 35 4.08 6.94 -8.22
N VAL A 36 3.36 5.85 -8.12
CA VAL A 36 1.92 5.87 -7.88
C VAL A 36 1.66 5.97 -6.39
N SER A 37 0.62 6.76 -6.04
CA SER A 37 0.08 6.84 -4.68
C SER A 37 -1.42 6.61 -4.72
N ILE A 38 -1.90 5.68 -3.89
CA ILE A 38 -3.32 5.37 -3.72
C ILE A 38 -3.62 5.55 -2.23
N PHE A 39 -4.69 6.24 -1.89
CA PHE A 39 -5.06 6.48 -0.50
C PHE A 39 -6.57 6.49 -0.30
N GLU A 40 -6.99 6.30 0.93
CA GLU A 40 -8.36 6.50 1.38
C GLU A 40 -8.38 7.51 2.53
N SER A 41 -9.37 8.40 2.49
CA SER A 41 -9.60 9.39 3.53
C SER A 41 -11.01 9.28 4.07
N LYS A 42 -11.16 9.40 5.39
CA LYS A 42 -12.44 9.50 6.07
C LYS A 42 -12.56 10.91 6.63
N GLY A 43 -13.43 11.73 6.01
CA GLY A 43 -13.44 13.17 6.27
C GLY A 43 -12.12 13.80 5.85
N SER A 44 -11.48 14.56 6.73
CA SER A 44 -10.17 15.20 6.51
C SER A 44 -8.97 14.32 6.87
N GLN A 45 -9.20 13.11 7.37
CA GLN A 45 -8.12 12.22 7.85
C GLN A 45 -7.85 11.08 6.87
N GLN A 46 -6.62 11.00 6.41
CA GLN A 46 -6.14 9.86 5.63
C GLN A 46 -6.03 8.64 6.54
N GLN A 47 -6.62 7.51 6.11
CA GLN A 47 -6.62 6.25 6.87
C GLN A 47 -5.42 5.38 6.51
N TRP A 48 -5.09 5.34 5.22
CA TRP A 48 -3.93 4.64 4.71
C TRP A 48 -3.42 5.31 3.44
N LEU A 49 -2.15 5.04 3.12
CA LEU A 49 -1.48 5.49 1.90
C LEU A 49 -0.63 4.35 1.35
N LEU A 50 -0.95 3.87 0.15
CA LEU A 50 -0.16 2.91 -0.61
C LEU A 50 0.66 3.67 -1.65
N THR A 51 1.97 3.51 -1.62
CA THR A 51 2.88 4.02 -2.64
C THR A 51 3.64 2.89 -3.30
N ALA A 52 3.98 3.02 -4.57
CA ALA A 52 4.80 2.06 -5.29
C ALA A 52 5.74 2.78 -6.26
N GLN A 53 6.92 2.19 -6.49
CA GLN A 53 7.88 2.70 -7.47
C GLN A 53 7.33 2.62 -8.89
N ALA A 54 6.65 1.53 -9.22
CA ALA A 54 5.94 1.34 -10.47
C ALA A 54 4.69 0.49 -10.22
N VAL A 55 3.66 0.70 -11.03
CA VAL A 55 2.40 -0.04 -11.01
C VAL A 55 2.06 -0.45 -12.43
N ASP A 56 1.74 -1.72 -12.61
CA ASP A 56 1.24 -2.30 -13.86
C ASP A 56 -0.26 -2.57 -13.70
N PHE A 57 -1.05 -1.98 -14.58
CA PHE A 57 -2.51 -2.05 -14.64
C PHE A 57 -3.02 -2.98 -15.75
N ALA A 58 -2.18 -3.87 -16.29
CA ALA A 58 -2.57 -4.77 -17.37
C ALA A 58 -3.77 -5.69 -17.01
N ASP A 59 -3.99 -5.95 -15.72
CA ASP A 59 -5.14 -6.68 -15.21
C ASP A 59 -6.19 -5.71 -14.65
N LEU A 60 -7.45 -5.81 -15.15
CA LEU A 60 -8.58 -4.98 -14.68
C LEU A 60 -8.97 -5.23 -13.22
N THR A 61 -8.63 -6.40 -12.69
CA THR A 61 -8.95 -6.80 -11.30
C THR A 61 -7.83 -6.46 -10.33
N ASN A 62 -6.58 -6.51 -10.81
CA ASN A 62 -5.40 -6.34 -9.98
C ASN A 62 -4.42 -5.34 -10.59
N ALA A 63 -3.82 -4.52 -9.75
CA ALA A 63 -2.61 -3.78 -10.09
C ALA A 63 -1.40 -4.49 -9.49
N THR A 64 -0.36 -4.73 -10.28
CA THR A 64 0.93 -5.26 -9.82
C THR A 64 1.83 -4.12 -9.38
N LEU A 65 2.44 -4.24 -8.20
CA LEU A 65 3.19 -3.19 -7.52
C LEU A 65 4.67 -3.57 -7.43
N LYS A 66 5.56 -2.63 -7.74
CA LYS A 66 7.00 -2.76 -7.51
C LYS A 66 7.41 -1.90 -6.31
N ASN A 67 8.14 -2.51 -5.36
CA ASN A 67 8.57 -1.89 -4.10
C ASN A 67 7.43 -1.14 -3.39
N PRO A 68 6.32 -1.84 -3.08
CA PRO A 68 5.18 -1.22 -2.41
C PRO A 68 5.51 -0.83 -0.97
N ILE A 69 4.94 0.29 -0.55
CA ILE A 69 4.93 0.75 0.84
C ILE A 69 3.50 1.14 1.17
N LEU A 70 2.91 0.47 2.14
CA LEU A 70 1.61 0.79 2.70
C LEU A 70 1.82 1.42 4.08
N LEU A 71 1.44 2.69 4.23
CA LEU A 71 1.40 3.39 5.51
C LEU A 71 -0.01 3.30 6.07
N LEU A 72 -0.14 2.78 7.26
CA LEU A 72 -1.38 2.75 8.04
C LEU A 72 -1.36 3.91 9.02
N LYS A 73 -2.49 4.59 9.15
CA LYS A 73 -2.59 5.81 9.96
C LYS A 73 -3.63 5.66 11.08
N GLN A 74 -3.32 6.26 12.21
CA GLN A 74 -4.23 6.41 13.33
C GLN A 74 -4.28 7.88 13.74
N ASN A 75 -5.47 8.47 13.74
CA ASN A 75 -5.65 9.89 14.07
C ASN A 75 -4.75 10.82 13.24
N GLY A 76 -4.54 10.48 11.96
CA GLY A 76 -3.70 11.24 11.04
C GLY A 76 -2.19 11.03 11.18
N GLN A 77 -1.73 10.25 12.16
CA GLN A 77 -0.32 9.88 12.36
C GLN A 77 -0.02 8.48 11.85
N ASP A 78 1.19 8.23 11.39
CA ASP A 78 1.62 6.92 10.92
C ASP A 78 1.71 5.96 12.11
N SER A 79 0.94 4.86 12.07
CA SER A 79 0.94 3.80 13.09
C SER A 79 1.82 2.63 12.69
N ALA A 80 1.75 2.23 11.42
CA ALA A 80 2.54 1.13 10.90
C ALA A 80 2.92 1.35 9.42
N ARG A 81 4.03 0.72 9.03
CA ARG A 81 4.50 0.66 7.66
C ARG A 81 4.65 -0.79 7.23
N ILE A 82 3.96 -1.19 6.17
CA ILE A 82 4.11 -2.50 5.54
C ILE A 82 4.87 -2.30 4.23
N SER A 83 5.93 -3.06 4.00
CA SER A 83 6.75 -2.94 2.79
C SER A 83 7.30 -4.28 2.35
N GLY A 84 7.67 -4.40 1.07
CA GLY A 84 8.26 -5.59 0.46
C GLY A 84 8.78 -5.29 -0.94
N ASP A 85 9.25 -6.32 -1.65
CA ASP A 85 9.85 -6.16 -2.98
C ASP A 85 8.78 -6.01 -4.06
N THR A 86 7.68 -6.77 -3.93
CA THR A 86 6.56 -6.78 -4.87
C THR A 86 5.22 -6.82 -4.13
N GLY A 87 4.14 -6.57 -4.86
CA GLY A 87 2.80 -6.70 -4.30
C GLY A 87 1.73 -6.64 -5.37
N THR A 88 0.49 -6.77 -4.93
CA THR A 88 -0.70 -6.56 -5.76
C THR A 88 -1.75 -5.78 -4.99
N PHE A 89 -2.51 -4.98 -5.69
CA PHE A 89 -3.73 -4.38 -5.18
C PHE A 89 -4.93 -4.98 -5.92
N ASN A 90 -5.74 -5.76 -5.22
CA ASN A 90 -6.97 -6.30 -5.77
C ASN A 90 -8.13 -5.33 -5.48
N TYR A 91 -8.74 -4.79 -6.56
CA TYR A 91 -9.78 -3.77 -6.47
C TYR A 91 -11.10 -4.32 -5.92
N GLU A 92 -11.48 -5.52 -6.33
CA GLU A 92 -12.75 -6.14 -5.91
C GLU A 92 -12.74 -6.53 -4.44
N LYS A 93 -11.65 -7.15 -3.99
CA LYS A 93 -11.47 -7.59 -2.60
C LYS A 93 -11.03 -6.47 -1.67
N LYS A 94 -10.68 -5.31 -2.22
CA LYS A 94 -10.05 -4.20 -1.48
C LYS A 94 -8.89 -4.69 -0.61
N ARG A 95 -7.98 -5.46 -1.25
CA ARG A 95 -6.86 -6.11 -0.59
C ARG A 95 -5.54 -5.70 -1.21
N VAL A 96 -4.60 -5.33 -0.35
CA VAL A 96 -3.19 -5.18 -0.69
C VAL A 96 -2.46 -6.46 -0.28
N THR A 97 -1.69 -7.03 -1.19
CA THR A 97 -0.74 -8.12 -0.91
C THR A 97 0.67 -7.57 -1.07
N ILE A 98 1.56 -7.87 -0.13
CA ILE A 98 2.96 -7.44 -0.15
C ILE A 98 3.83 -8.68 0.08
N GLU A 99 4.80 -8.89 -0.80
CA GLU A 99 5.62 -10.10 -0.89
C GLU A 99 7.10 -9.77 -1.10
N GLY A 100 7.94 -10.76 -0.82
CA GLY A 100 9.39 -10.63 -0.94
C GLY A 100 9.95 -9.70 0.13
N ASN A 101 10.73 -10.24 1.07
CA ASN A 101 11.26 -9.48 2.20
C ASN A 101 10.18 -8.65 2.92
N ALA A 102 8.94 -9.19 2.97
CA ALA A 102 7.80 -8.45 3.48
C ALA A 102 7.93 -8.22 4.99
N GLN A 103 7.68 -6.97 5.41
CA GLN A 103 7.81 -6.56 6.80
C GLN A 103 6.74 -5.56 7.20
N ILE A 104 6.31 -5.64 8.46
CA ILE A 104 5.52 -4.62 9.15
C ILE A 104 6.42 -3.98 10.20
N ASN A 105 6.59 -2.67 10.11
CA ASN A 105 7.23 -1.88 11.15
C ASN A 105 6.14 -1.12 11.92
N ALA A 106 5.87 -1.55 13.15
CA ALA A 106 5.01 -0.87 14.10
C ALA A 106 5.75 0.32 14.68
N ILE A 107 5.43 1.53 14.22
CA ILE A 107 6.21 2.74 14.50
C ILE A 107 6.17 3.07 16.00
N THR A 108 4.97 3.05 16.58
CA THR A 108 4.78 3.38 18.01
C THR A 108 5.37 2.31 18.93
N GLU A 109 5.26 1.04 18.55
CA GLU A 109 5.61 -0.10 19.39
C GLU A 109 7.07 -0.55 19.23
N GLN A 110 7.81 0.04 18.31
CA GLN A 110 9.18 -0.35 17.93
C GLN A 110 9.29 -1.86 17.67
N THR A 111 8.27 -2.41 17.01
CA THR A 111 8.14 -3.83 16.74
C THR A 111 8.29 -4.08 15.25
N LEU A 112 9.23 -4.96 14.89
CA LEU A 112 9.42 -5.43 13.52
C LEU A 112 8.81 -6.82 13.37
N ILE A 113 7.94 -6.97 12.39
CA ILE A 113 7.29 -8.23 12.05
C ILE A 113 7.68 -8.59 10.62
N THR A 114 8.25 -9.78 10.40
CA THR A 114 8.69 -10.23 9.09
C THR A 114 8.02 -11.54 8.69
N ALA A 115 7.62 -11.64 7.43
CA ALA A 115 7.05 -12.84 6.83
C ALA A 115 7.36 -12.86 5.33
N PRO A 116 7.22 -14.01 4.63
CA PRO A 116 7.34 -14.04 3.17
C PRO A 116 6.28 -13.20 2.47
N ARG A 117 5.08 -13.07 3.10
CA ARG A 117 3.92 -12.37 2.54
C ARG A 117 3.04 -11.81 3.64
N PHE A 118 2.52 -10.60 3.41
CA PHE A 118 1.44 -9.99 4.18
C PHE A 118 0.27 -9.64 3.28
N PHE A 119 -0.91 -9.73 3.84
CA PHE A 119 -2.16 -9.23 3.29
C PHE A 119 -2.69 -8.11 4.16
N TYR A 120 -3.26 -7.09 3.54
CA TYR A 120 -4.03 -6.05 4.22
C TYR A 120 -5.39 -5.93 3.57
N ASP A 121 -6.42 -6.29 4.32
CA ASP A 121 -7.83 -6.14 3.92
C ASP A 121 -8.32 -4.78 4.41
N ILE A 122 -8.63 -3.88 3.48
CA ILE A 122 -8.92 -2.47 3.77
C ILE A 122 -10.21 -2.31 4.59
N GLU A 123 -11.31 -2.93 4.17
CA GLU A 123 -12.61 -2.75 4.84
C GLU A 123 -12.67 -3.33 6.26
N PRO A 124 -12.23 -4.59 6.51
CA PRO A 124 -12.16 -5.09 7.87
C PRO A 124 -10.98 -4.54 8.68
N ASP A 125 -10.15 -3.66 8.08
CA ASP A 125 -8.95 -3.07 8.71
C ASP A 125 -8.04 -4.13 9.34
N ARG A 126 -7.62 -5.12 8.52
CA ARG A 126 -6.93 -6.31 8.99
C ARG A 126 -5.65 -6.58 8.21
N ALA A 127 -4.51 -6.60 8.91
CA ALA A 127 -3.24 -7.09 8.39
C ALA A 127 -2.99 -8.52 8.88
N TRP A 128 -2.59 -9.43 7.98
CA TRP A 128 -2.38 -10.82 8.34
C TRP A 128 -1.38 -11.53 7.44
N SER A 129 -0.87 -12.65 7.95
CA SER A 129 -0.09 -13.65 7.21
C SER A 129 -0.49 -15.03 7.67
N ASN A 130 -0.54 -15.99 6.77
CA ASN A 130 -0.75 -17.42 7.07
C ASN A 130 0.55 -18.23 6.99
N GLN A 131 1.69 -17.54 6.90
CA GLN A 131 3.01 -18.13 6.80
C GLN A 131 3.82 -17.87 8.04
N LYS A 132 4.93 -18.60 8.22
CA LYS A 132 5.85 -18.40 9.32
C LYS A 132 6.22 -16.91 9.44
N THR A 133 5.89 -16.33 10.58
CA THR A 133 6.12 -14.91 10.89
C THR A 133 7.05 -14.80 12.08
N ILE A 134 7.95 -13.84 12.03
CA ILE A 134 8.89 -13.53 13.10
C ILE A 134 8.59 -12.13 13.60
N ILE A 135 8.39 -12.00 14.92
CA ILE A 135 8.16 -10.75 15.59
C ILE A 135 9.38 -10.45 16.45
N THR A 136 9.96 -9.27 16.26
CA THR A 136 11.12 -8.79 17.02
C THR A 136 10.75 -7.49 17.73
N ARG A 137 10.91 -7.48 19.06
CA ARG A 137 10.74 -6.29 19.92
C ARG A 137 11.94 -6.19 20.86
N GLY A 138 12.79 -5.19 20.62
CA GLY A 138 14.09 -5.13 21.30
C GLY A 138 14.90 -6.41 21.07
N SER A 139 15.33 -7.06 22.15
CA SER A 139 16.07 -8.34 22.11
C SER A 139 15.15 -9.58 22.11
N ALA A 140 13.84 -9.42 22.32
CA ALA A 140 12.89 -10.52 22.32
C ALA A 140 12.49 -10.91 20.91
N LYS A 141 12.39 -12.22 20.66
CA LYS A 141 12.00 -12.79 19.37
C LYS A 141 10.91 -13.85 19.57
N THR A 142 9.79 -13.65 18.88
CA THR A 142 8.68 -14.60 18.86
C THR A 142 8.48 -15.14 17.44
N ILE A 143 8.28 -16.44 17.32
CA ILE A 143 8.02 -17.11 16.04
C ILE A 143 6.61 -17.66 16.05
N ALA A 144 5.78 -17.18 15.14
CA ALA A 144 4.44 -17.70 14.87
C ALA A 144 4.49 -18.56 13.60
N ARG A 145 4.42 -19.89 13.73
CA ARG A 145 4.56 -20.81 12.59
C ARG A 145 3.34 -20.79 11.68
N GLY A 146 2.16 -20.55 12.22
CA GLY A 146 0.90 -20.46 11.50
C GLY A 146 0.53 -19.05 11.06
N GLY A 147 1.44 -18.09 11.24
CA GLY A 147 1.24 -16.70 10.87
C GLY A 147 0.65 -15.83 11.98
N ILE A 148 0.21 -14.64 11.58
CA ILE A 148 -0.36 -13.61 12.47
C ILE A 148 -1.62 -13.00 11.88
N GLU A 149 -2.37 -12.35 12.75
CA GLU A 149 -3.46 -11.45 12.41
C GLU A 149 -3.46 -10.24 13.34
N THR A 150 -3.67 -9.02 12.82
CA THR A 150 -3.67 -7.77 13.58
C THR A 150 -4.52 -6.71 12.89
N ASP A 151 -4.94 -5.68 13.61
CA ASP A 151 -5.55 -4.47 13.06
C ASP A 151 -4.47 -3.46 12.57
N SER A 152 -4.88 -2.38 11.92
CA SER A 152 -3.97 -1.32 11.47
C SER A 152 -3.27 -0.59 12.62
N LYS A 153 -3.82 -0.68 13.83
CA LYS A 153 -3.29 -0.04 15.04
C LYS A 153 -2.26 -0.90 15.74
N LEU A 154 -2.13 -2.18 15.34
CA LEU A 154 -1.27 -3.18 15.99
C LEU A 154 -1.55 -3.33 17.50
N THR A 155 -2.78 -2.98 17.93
CA THR A 155 -3.20 -3.03 19.34
C THR A 155 -3.38 -4.46 19.82
N LYS A 156 -3.77 -5.35 18.89
CA LYS A 156 -3.97 -6.77 19.17
C LYS A 156 -3.29 -7.58 18.07
N ILE A 157 -2.30 -8.37 18.46
CA ILE A 157 -1.61 -9.30 17.55
C ILE A 157 -1.97 -10.72 17.96
N GLU A 158 -2.71 -11.43 17.12
CA GLU A 158 -3.01 -12.85 17.30
C GLU A 158 -1.94 -13.70 16.62
N LEU A 159 -1.35 -14.62 17.36
CA LEU A 159 -0.27 -15.50 16.90
C LEU A 159 -0.79 -16.93 16.77
N LYS A 160 -0.53 -17.55 15.63
CA LYS A 160 -0.89 -18.95 15.40
C LYS A 160 0.35 -19.82 15.53
N GLN A 161 0.29 -20.87 16.40
CA GLN A 161 1.39 -21.81 16.67
C GLN A 161 2.70 -21.09 17.05
N GLN A 162 2.72 -20.41 18.19
CA GLN A 162 3.84 -19.58 18.62
C GLN A 162 4.93 -20.36 19.38
N THR A 163 6.16 -19.85 19.25
CA THR A 163 7.31 -20.16 20.11
C THR A 163 8.02 -18.86 20.43
N THR A 164 8.18 -18.54 21.71
CA THR A 164 8.86 -17.32 22.15
C THR A 164 10.24 -17.65 22.72
N ARG A 165 11.27 -16.92 22.29
CA ARG A 165 12.61 -16.94 22.86
C ARG A 165 12.81 -15.65 23.63
N LEU A 166 13.01 -15.77 24.94
CA LEU A 166 13.37 -14.65 25.80
C LEU A 166 14.89 -14.43 25.78
N PRO A 167 15.38 -13.21 26.06
CA PRO A 167 16.80 -12.92 26.27
C PRO A 167 17.39 -13.81 27.38
N GLN A 168 18.67 -14.09 27.29
CA GLN A 168 19.34 -15.03 28.20
C GLN A 168 19.34 -14.55 29.66
N GLU A 169 19.43 -13.24 29.90
CA GLU A 169 19.38 -12.61 31.24
C GLU A 169 18.09 -12.92 32.01
N VAL A 170 16.95 -13.08 31.29
CA VAL A 170 15.66 -13.44 31.93
C VAL A 170 15.60 -14.94 32.24
N ARG A 171 16.46 -15.78 31.65
CA ARG A 171 16.49 -17.22 31.92
C ARG A 171 17.19 -17.56 33.21
N GLU A 172 18.24 -16.83 33.57
CA GLU A 172 19.00 -17.06 34.82
C GLU A 172 18.21 -16.73 36.06
N LEU A 173 17.35 -15.68 36.00
CA LEU A 173 16.48 -15.29 37.13
C LEU A 173 15.39 -16.33 37.47
N LYS A 174 15.04 -17.22 36.54
CA LYS A 174 14.03 -18.29 36.80
C LYS A 174 14.60 -19.59 37.27
N THR A 175 15.92 -19.76 37.27
CA THR A 175 16.58 -20.99 37.72
C THR A 175 16.96 -20.96 39.21
N HIS A 176 16.83 -19.79 39.85
CA HIS A 176 17.15 -19.56 41.28
C HIS A 176 15.92 -19.30 42.16
N LEU A 177 14.69 -19.57 41.66
CA LEU A 177 13.43 -19.59 42.40
C LEU A 177 12.88 -21.02 42.48
#